data_add1d59f068499392613ac2d546ddc8b
#
_entry.id   add1d59f068499392613ac2d546ddc8b
#
_cell.length_a   1.000
_cell.length_b   1.000
_cell.length_c   1.000
_cell.angle_alpha   90.00
_cell.angle_beta   90.00
_cell.angle_gamma   90.00
#
_symmetry.space_group_name_H-M   'P 1'
#
loop_
_entity.id
_entity.type
_entity.pdbx_description
1 polymer ?
#
loop_
_entity_poly.entity_id
_entity_poly.type
_entity_poly.pdbx_seq_one_letter_code
_entity_poly.pdbx_strand_id
1 'polypeptide(L)'
;MFLNDNFLLTTDIAQTLFHDHAKSMPIIDYHCHLDPQEIYENKHFPNLTAAWLYGDHYKWRLMRANGIPESHITGDASDYDKFLAWARTVPKAIGNPLYSWTHLELRRFFGVTELLNEESAPRIWEVVNRKLATSPFQRRNLIKNANVKVICTTDDPADTLQYHQLLREEEQAFQVLPTFRPDKALNIDASGFKDWLGRLEQVVQKPLNSYASLVSALKQRIGFFHEQGCRLSDHALDVLRYLACDEAEPEMIFAKRLAGETLSPDEVTMYRSELLTALIGFYHEKDWTMQLHIHAYRNNNTPMFRKLGPDTGYDALNDLPLTEALSQLLDRAESGQFLPKTILYSLNPKDYPALLTLMGCYQKETVGKMQLGSGWWYNDTRNGMREQLTLFADHSLLSNFVGMLTDSRSFLSYTRHEYFRRVLCGLIGEWVERGEAPDDLAMLGQMVEDIAYGNASKYFGFSSVG
;
A
#
# COMPACT_ATOMS: atom_id res chain seq x y z
N MET A 1 16.27 16.97 21.53
CA MET A 1 16.73 17.29 20.15
C MET A 1 15.78 16.60 19.18
N PHE A 2 15.35 17.27 18.11
CA PHE A 2 14.43 16.71 17.11
C PHE A 2 15.07 15.52 16.39
N LEU A 3 14.30 14.42 16.19
CA LEU A 3 14.76 13.15 15.64
C LEU A 3 16.05 12.61 16.28
N ASN A 4 16.20 12.76 17.61
CA ASN A 4 17.28 12.10 18.33
C ASN A 4 17.14 10.56 18.24
N ASP A 5 18.10 9.83 18.76
CA ASP A 5 18.10 8.36 18.66
C ASP A 5 16.88 7.72 19.33
N ASN A 6 16.27 8.39 20.30
CA ASN A 6 15.10 7.90 21.05
C ASN A 6 13.79 8.64 20.72
N PHE A 7 13.70 9.36 19.58
CA PHE A 7 12.43 10.01 19.24
C PHE A 7 11.29 8.99 19.15
N LEU A 8 10.12 9.32 19.68
CA LEU A 8 8.94 8.46 19.87
C LEU A 8 9.12 7.29 20.88
N LEU A 9 10.30 7.11 21.45
CA LEU A 9 10.61 6.04 22.42
C LEU A 9 10.68 6.66 23.82
N THR A 10 9.53 6.77 24.48
CA THR A 10 9.37 7.55 25.73
C THR A 10 9.77 6.78 27.00
N THR A 11 9.97 5.47 26.90
CA THR A 11 10.31 4.58 28.01
C THR A 11 11.60 3.82 27.73
N ASP A 12 12.29 3.35 28.76
CA ASP A 12 13.52 2.55 28.62
C ASP A 12 13.23 1.23 27.90
N ILE A 13 12.09 0.62 28.19
CA ILE A 13 11.63 -0.59 27.52
C ILE A 13 11.41 -0.33 26.03
N ALA A 14 10.73 0.76 25.65
CA ALA A 14 10.54 1.13 24.25
C ALA A 14 11.87 1.32 23.53
N GLN A 15 12.86 1.92 24.18
CA GLN A 15 14.21 2.11 23.62
C GLN A 15 14.89 0.76 23.40
N THR A 16 14.87 -0.14 24.39
CA THR A 16 15.41 -1.49 24.26
C THR A 16 14.73 -2.29 23.15
N LEU A 17 13.40 -2.32 23.13
CA LEU A 17 12.62 -3.02 22.09
C LEU A 17 12.98 -2.52 20.68
N PHE A 18 13.16 -1.21 20.53
CA PHE A 18 13.52 -0.66 19.23
C PHE A 18 14.97 -0.93 18.85
N HIS A 19 15.93 -0.57 19.74
CA HIS A 19 17.36 -0.61 19.38
C HIS A 19 17.92 -2.02 19.26
N ASP A 20 17.48 -2.94 20.14
CA ASP A 20 18.02 -4.28 20.22
C ASP A 20 17.25 -5.30 19.37
N HIS A 21 15.96 -5.04 19.08
CA HIS A 21 15.07 -5.97 18.38
C HIS A 21 14.56 -5.42 17.04
N ALA A 22 13.74 -4.35 17.03
CA ALA A 22 13.01 -3.95 15.82
C ALA A 22 13.88 -3.26 14.76
N LYS A 23 14.89 -2.47 15.17
CA LYS A 23 15.70 -1.60 14.29
C LYS A 23 16.43 -2.35 13.19
N SER A 24 17.00 -3.50 13.50
CA SER A 24 17.82 -4.31 12.59
C SER A 24 17.02 -5.22 11.69
N MET A 25 15.70 -5.41 11.95
CA MET A 25 14.86 -6.27 11.15
C MET A 25 14.82 -5.83 9.69
N PRO A 26 14.89 -6.77 8.73
CA PRO A 26 14.70 -6.45 7.32
C PRO A 26 13.31 -5.88 7.05
N ILE A 27 13.07 -5.43 5.82
CA ILE A 27 11.79 -4.91 5.37
C ILE A 27 11.18 -5.87 4.34
N ILE A 28 9.92 -6.22 4.54
CA ILE A 28 9.01 -6.74 3.54
C ILE A 28 7.98 -5.64 3.27
N ASP A 29 8.06 -5.03 2.09
CA ASP A 29 7.09 -4.04 1.64
C ASP A 29 6.05 -4.72 0.75
N TYR A 30 5.06 -5.33 1.38
CA TYR A 30 4.09 -6.21 0.71
C TYR A 30 2.99 -5.46 -0.06
N HIS A 31 3.02 -4.12 -0.08
CA HIS A 31 2.19 -3.30 -0.95
C HIS A 31 2.85 -1.93 -1.19
N CYS A 32 3.20 -1.65 -2.42
CA CYS A 32 3.70 -0.35 -2.86
C CYS A 32 3.35 -0.09 -4.33
N HIS A 33 3.66 1.12 -4.80
CA HIS A 33 3.47 1.57 -6.18
C HIS A 33 4.78 1.93 -6.87
N LEU A 34 5.90 1.31 -6.47
CA LEU A 34 7.16 1.46 -7.18
C LEU A 34 7.05 0.82 -8.57
N ASP A 35 7.59 1.49 -9.58
CA ASP A 35 7.63 0.98 -10.95
C ASP A 35 8.76 -0.06 -11.08
N PRO A 36 8.47 -1.33 -11.41
CA PRO A 36 9.49 -2.34 -11.62
C PRO A 36 10.47 -2.01 -12.76
N GLN A 37 10.05 -1.23 -13.77
CA GLN A 37 10.94 -0.74 -14.81
C GLN A 37 11.99 0.21 -14.23
N GLU A 38 11.62 1.13 -13.37
CA GLU A 38 12.56 2.05 -12.73
C GLU A 38 13.57 1.31 -11.83
N ILE A 39 13.13 0.25 -11.15
CA ILE A 39 14.01 -0.61 -10.35
C ILE A 39 15.00 -1.34 -11.27
N TYR A 40 14.50 -1.90 -12.38
CA TYR A 40 15.33 -2.63 -13.35
C TYR A 40 16.37 -1.71 -14.02
N GLU A 41 15.93 -0.57 -14.54
CA GLU A 41 16.82 0.39 -15.22
C GLU A 41 17.87 0.99 -14.28
N ASN A 42 17.63 1.02 -12.98
CA ASN A 42 18.56 1.42 -11.93
C ASN A 42 19.25 2.77 -12.17
N LYS A 43 18.55 3.70 -12.80
CA LYS A 43 19.06 5.04 -13.12
C LYS A 43 19.20 5.91 -11.87
N HIS A 44 20.05 6.91 -11.93
CA HIS A 44 20.11 7.98 -10.93
C HIS A 44 18.82 8.82 -10.96
N PHE A 45 18.45 9.40 -9.82
CA PHE A 45 17.50 10.48 -9.80
C PHE A 45 18.13 11.74 -10.39
N PRO A 46 17.45 12.48 -11.25
CA PRO A 46 17.98 13.74 -11.78
C PRO A 46 18.21 14.78 -10.66
N ASN A 47 17.37 14.75 -9.63
CA ASN A 47 17.44 15.64 -8.48
C ASN A 47 16.46 15.19 -7.37
N LEU A 48 16.49 15.91 -6.23
CA LEU A 48 15.65 15.63 -5.07
C LEU A 48 14.15 15.85 -5.33
N THR A 49 13.76 16.78 -6.20
CA THR A 49 12.36 16.98 -6.59
C THR A 49 11.80 15.74 -7.26
N ALA A 50 12.55 15.16 -8.20
CA ALA A 50 12.14 13.92 -8.86
C ALA A 50 11.99 12.76 -7.87
N ALA A 51 12.85 12.68 -6.84
CA ALA A 51 12.77 11.64 -5.81
C ALA A 51 11.61 11.84 -4.82
N TRP A 52 11.17 13.09 -4.61
CA TRP A 52 10.22 13.44 -3.54
C TRP A 52 8.83 13.84 -4.02
N LEU A 53 8.76 14.60 -5.12
CA LEU A 53 7.52 15.29 -5.50
C LEU A 53 6.83 14.66 -6.71
N TYR A 54 7.53 13.87 -7.51
CA TYR A 54 6.90 13.23 -8.67
C TYR A 54 6.01 12.08 -8.20
N GLY A 55 4.69 12.29 -8.32
CA GLY A 55 3.67 11.33 -7.92
C GLY A 55 3.29 11.33 -6.43
N ASP A 56 3.86 12.21 -5.59
CA ASP A 56 3.54 12.27 -4.15
C ASP A 56 2.38 13.24 -3.87
N HIS A 57 1.16 12.74 -4.01
CA HIS A 57 -0.04 13.52 -3.71
C HIS A 57 -0.22 13.88 -2.23
N TYR A 58 0.50 13.25 -1.29
CA TYR A 58 0.51 13.65 0.13
C TYR A 58 1.18 15.02 0.31
N LYS A 59 2.38 15.20 -0.28
CA LYS A 59 3.10 16.47 -0.25
C LYS A 59 2.34 17.55 -1.01
N TRP A 60 1.75 17.21 -2.17
CA TRP A 60 0.95 18.16 -2.96
C TRP A 60 -0.22 18.74 -2.18
N ARG A 61 -0.91 17.93 -1.36
CA ARG A 61 -2.02 18.43 -0.52
C ARG A 61 -1.55 19.47 0.49
N LEU A 62 -0.40 19.26 1.14
CA LEU A 62 0.15 20.25 2.07
C LEU A 62 0.62 21.52 1.37
N MET A 63 1.23 21.40 0.19
CA MET A 63 1.64 22.54 -0.61
C MET A 63 0.43 23.40 -1.00
N ARG A 64 -0.67 22.78 -1.43
CA ARG A 64 -1.94 23.49 -1.70
C ARG A 64 -2.52 24.13 -0.45
N ALA A 65 -2.51 23.44 0.69
CA ALA A 65 -2.95 23.99 1.97
C ALA A 65 -2.10 25.20 2.40
N ASN A 66 -0.84 25.27 1.96
CA ASN A 66 0.05 26.41 2.15
C ASN A 66 -0.11 27.51 1.09
N GLY A 67 -1.07 27.38 0.16
CA GLY A 67 -1.32 28.39 -0.88
C GLY A 67 -0.29 28.42 -2.04
N ILE A 68 0.49 27.33 -2.19
CA ILE A 68 1.42 27.21 -3.30
C ILE A 68 0.63 27.07 -4.62
N PRO A 69 0.96 27.85 -5.66
CA PRO A 69 0.28 27.77 -6.95
C PRO A 69 0.57 26.42 -7.63
N GLU A 70 -0.42 25.89 -8.37
CA GLU A 70 -0.33 24.57 -9.00
C GLU A 70 0.84 24.42 -9.98
N SER A 71 1.30 25.55 -10.59
CA SER A 71 2.50 25.56 -11.42
C SER A 71 3.76 25.05 -10.68
N HIS A 72 3.84 25.28 -9.36
CA HIS A 72 4.94 24.86 -8.49
C HIS A 72 4.67 23.52 -7.79
N ILE A 73 3.58 22.84 -8.09
CA ILE A 73 3.22 21.53 -7.52
C ILE A 73 3.30 20.47 -8.63
N THR A 74 2.33 20.47 -9.53
CA THR A 74 2.24 19.51 -10.66
C THR A 74 2.49 20.16 -12.03
N GLY A 75 2.59 21.50 -12.10
CA GLY A 75 2.76 22.23 -13.35
C GLY A 75 4.21 22.33 -13.82
N ASP A 76 4.52 23.38 -14.52
CA ASP A 76 5.73 23.55 -15.36
C ASP A 76 6.87 24.36 -14.71
N ALA A 77 6.75 24.74 -13.43
CA ALA A 77 7.85 25.37 -12.71
C ALA A 77 9.09 24.45 -12.66
N SER A 78 10.28 25.02 -12.56
CA SER A 78 11.50 24.25 -12.47
C SER A 78 11.51 23.31 -11.25
N ASP A 79 12.26 22.21 -11.32
CA ASP A 79 12.39 21.28 -10.19
C ASP A 79 12.92 21.98 -8.95
N TYR A 80 13.82 22.94 -9.10
CA TYR A 80 14.33 23.72 -7.99
C TYR A 80 13.24 24.61 -7.36
N ASP A 81 12.39 25.27 -8.16
CA ASP A 81 11.29 26.08 -7.65
C ASP A 81 10.24 25.24 -6.94
N LYS A 82 9.95 24.04 -7.43
CA LYS A 82 9.08 23.07 -6.74
C LYS A 82 9.68 22.62 -5.42
N PHE A 83 10.97 22.36 -5.37
CA PHE A 83 11.67 22.02 -4.14
C PHE A 83 11.62 23.19 -3.13
N LEU A 84 11.86 24.43 -3.57
CA LEU A 84 11.72 25.62 -2.73
C LEU A 84 10.30 25.79 -2.18
N ALA A 85 9.28 25.52 -3.00
CA ALA A 85 7.90 25.55 -2.56
C ALA A 85 7.61 24.51 -1.47
N TRP A 86 8.20 23.31 -1.58
CA TRP A 86 8.16 22.31 -0.52
C TRP A 86 8.92 22.75 0.72
N ALA A 87 10.12 23.30 0.57
CA ALA A 87 10.93 23.84 1.67
C ALA A 87 10.23 24.95 2.46
N ARG A 88 9.42 25.80 1.80
CA ARG A 88 8.54 26.78 2.44
C ARG A 88 7.36 26.17 3.17
N THR A 89 6.92 24.99 2.74
CA THR A 89 5.77 24.29 3.32
C THR A 89 6.16 23.48 4.56
N VAL A 90 7.30 22.79 4.52
CA VAL A 90 7.75 21.88 5.58
C VAL A 90 7.71 22.48 6.98
N PRO A 91 8.22 23.71 7.27
CA PRO A 91 8.17 24.28 8.61
C PRO A 91 6.77 24.45 9.19
N LYS A 92 5.76 24.55 8.32
CA LYS A 92 4.34 24.68 8.74
C LYS A 92 3.68 23.32 8.95
N ALA A 93 4.36 22.23 8.62
CA ALA A 93 3.86 20.86 8.74
C ALA A 93 4.19 20.21 10.11
N ILE A 94 4.64 20.97 11.11
CA ILE A 94 4.88 20.43 12.47
C ILE A 94 3.61 19.75 12.98
N GLY A 95 3.75 18.50 13.46
CA GLY A 95 2.62 17.63 13.87
C GLY A 95 2.08 16.73 12.76
N ASN A 96 2.34 17.04 11.50
CA ASN A 96 2.04 16.15 10.38
C ASN A 96 3.21 15.16 10.16
N PRO A 97 2.95 13.89 9.85
CA PRO A 97 4.01 12.90 9.63
C PRO A 97 5.01 13.31 8.54
N LEU A 98 4.59 14.02 7.51
CA LEU A 98 5.49 14.49 6.44
C LEU A 98 6.61 15.41 6.94
N TYR A 99 6.40 16.13 8.04
CA TYR A 99 7.48 16.89 8.69
C TYR A 99 8.60 15.95 9.18
N SER A 100 8.21 14.92 9.91
CA SER A 100 9.17 13.93 10.45
C SER A 100 9.77 13.07 9.34
N TRP A 101 8.99 12.61 8.39
CA TRP A 101 9.47 11.76 7.29
C TRP A 101 10.45 12.50 6.37
N THR A 102 10.15 13.75 6.00
CA THR A 102 11.07 14.57 5.21
C THR A 102 12.47 14.65 5.86
N HIS A 103 12.50 14.96 7.16
CA HIS A 103 13.76 15.08 7.89
C HIS A 103 14.41 13.71 8.19
N LEU A 104 13.61 12.66 8.36
CA LEU A 104 14.12 11.32 8.56
C LEU A 104 14.79 10.78 7.28
N GLU A 105 14.20 11.02 6.12
CA GLU A 105 14.77 10.71 4.81
C GLU A 105 16.09 11.47 4.59
N LEU A 106 16.11 12.79 4.86
CA LEU A 106 17.33 13.60 4.78
C LEU A 106 18.43 13.05 5.67
N ARG A 107 18.10 12.65 6.89
CA ARG A 107 19.05 12.13 7.86
C ARG A 107 19.55 10.74 7.51
N ARG A 108 18.65 9.81 7.21
CA ARG A 108 19.02 8.38 7.02
C ARG A 108 19.71 8.12 5.69
N PHE A 109 19.21 8.69 4.61
CA PHE A 109 19.82 8.49 3.30
C PHE A 109 20.98 9.45 3.05
N PHE A 110 20.85 10.71 3.43
CA PHE A 110 21.80 11.74 3.01
C PHE A 110 22.68 12.27 4.13
N GLY A 111 22.47 11.86 5.39
CA GLY A 111 23.24 12.36 6.53
C GLY A 111 23.04 13.86 6.80
N VAL A 112 21.95 14.44 6.30
CA VAL A 112 21.61 15.85 6.50
C VAL A 112 20.79 15.98 7.78
N THR A 113 21.32 16.71 8.76
CA THR A 113 20.68 16.95 10.06
C THR A 113 20.07 18.35 10.18
N GLU A 114 20.40 19.24 9.24
CA GLU A 114 19.83 20.59 9.15
C GLU A 114 18.33 20.51 8.85
N LEU A 115 17.53 21.37 9.48
CA LEU A 115 16.08 21.44 9.22
C LEU A 115 15.83 22.10 7.87
N LEU A 116 14.94 21.50 7.08
CA LEU A 116 14.55 22.02 5.78
C LEU A 116 13.60 23.23 5.96
N ASN A 117 14.04 24.35 5.43
CA ASN A 117 13.28 25.58 5.30
C ASN A 117 13.81 26.40 4.11
N GLU A 118 13.26 27.57 3.85
CA GLU A 118 13.65 28.41 2.70
C GLU A 118 15.13 28.83 2.76
N GLU A 119 15.68 29.08 3.95
CA GLU A 119 17.06 29.51 4.14
C GLU A 119 18.06 28.36 3.92
N SER A 120 17.73 27.16 4.43
CA SER A 120 18.58 25.98 4.32
C SER A 120 18.46 25.28 2.95
N ALA A 121 17.36 25.50 2.23
CA ALA A 121 17.03 24.80 1.00
C ALA A 121 18.16 24.80 -0.06
N PRO A 122 18.85 25.93 -0.37
CA PRO A 122 19.93 25.90 -1.38
C PRO A 122 21.06 24.96 -0.99
N ARG A 123 21.47 24.94 0.28
CA ARG A 123 22.55 24.04 0.77
C ARG A 123 22.13 22.58 0.74
N ILE A 124 20.91 22.28 1.20
CA ILE A 124 20.36 20.92 1.20
C ILE A 124 20.24 20.40 -0.23
N TRP A 125 19.72 21.23 -1.14
CA TRP A 125 19.63 20.91 -2.57
C TRP A 125 20.98 20.51 -3.16
N GLU A 126 22.01 21.31 -2.93
CA GLU A 126 23.34 21.04 -3.45
C GLU A 126 23.94 19.74 -2.89
N VAL A 127 23.88 19.57 -1.55
CA VAL A 127 24.44 18.38 -0.88
C VAL A 127 23.74 17.11 -1.32
N VAL A 128 22.41 17.12 -1.35
CA VAL A 128 21.63 15.92 -1.67
C VAL A 128 21.79 15.56 -3.15
N ASN A 129 21.70 16.53 -4.06
CA ASN A 129 21.82 16.24 -5.49
C ASN A 129 23.23 15.76 -5.87
N ARG A 130 24.27 16.26 -5.21
CA ARG A 130 25.63 15.72 -5.39
C ARG A 130 25.70 14.25 -4.99
N LYS A 131 25.01 13.82 -3.92
CA LYS A 131 24.92 12.41 -3.51
C LYS A 131 24.08 11.59 -4.48
N LEU A 132 22.91 12.07 -4.88
CA LEU A 132 22.03 11.40 -5.84
C LEU A 132 22.70 11.10 -7.18
N ALA A 133 23.69 11.88 -7.58
CA ALA A 133 24.49 11.65 -8.78
C ALA A 133 25.53 10.52 -8.64
N THR A 134 25.67 9.93 -7.46
CA THR A 134 26.67 8.86 -7.20
C THR A 134 26.04 7.47 -7.14
N SER A 135 26.79 6.44 -7.47
CA SER A 135 26.33 5.04 -7.54
C SER A 135 25.61 4.53 -6.27
N PRO A 136 26.03 4.85 -5.02
CA PRO A 136 25.31 4.41 -3.81
C PRO A 136 23.86 4.87 -3.73
N PHE A 137 23.47 5.87 -4.52
CA PHE A 137 22.10 6.45 -4.54
C PHE A 137 21.31 6.09 -5.81
N GLN A 138 21.78 5.13 -6.60
CA GLN A 138 20.95 4.50 -7.62
C GLN A 138 19.77 3.74 -6.96
N ARG A 139 18.67 3.56 -7.67
CA ARG A 139 17.42 3.01 -7.12
C ARG A 139 17.60 1.67 -6.40
N ARG A 140 18.31 0.70 -7.01
CA ARG A 140 18.57 -0.61 -6.35
C ARG A 140 19.41 -0.46 -5.08
N ASN A 141 20.35 0.46 -5.06
CA ASN A 141 21.21 0.67 -3.89
C ASN A 141 20.43 1.36 -2.75
N LEU A 142 19.48 2.24 -3.04
CA LEU A 142 18.58 2.79 -2.02
C LEU A 142 17.74 1.69 -1.36
N ILE A 143 17.21 0.75 -2.14
CA ILE A 143 16.49 -0.43 -1.64
C ILE A 143 17.40 -1.29 -0.74
N LYS A 144 18.62 -1.61 -1.20
CA LYS A 144 19.60 -2.41 -0.44
C LYS A 144 20.01 -1.72 0.86
N ASN A 145 20.30 -0.42 0.80
CA ASN A 145 20.71 0.38 1.95
C ASN A 145 19.59 0.48 3.01
N ALA A 146 18.33 0.38 2.61
CA ALA A 146 17.20 0.31 3.51
C ALA A 146 16.94 -1.10 4.10
N ASN A 147 17.76 -2.09 3.76
CA ASN A 147 17.60 -3.50 4.18
C ASN A 147 16.27 -4.11 3.75
N VAL A 148 15.79 -3.77 2.56
CA VAL A 148 14.56 -4.36 2.00
C VAL A 148 14.89 -5.73 1.41
N LYS A 149 14.06 -6.73 1.70
CA LYS A 149 14.18 -8.10 1.19
C LYS A 149 13.13 -8.45 0.14
N VAL A 150 11.92 -7.92 0.29
CA VAL A 150 10.82 -8.18 -0.64
C VAL A 150 10.07 -6.88 -0.88
N ILE A 151 9.74 -6.64 -2.14
CA ILE A 151 8.88 -5.56 -2.61
C ILE A 151 7.75 -6.20 -3.42
N CYS A 152 6.50 -5.92 -3.06
CA CYS A 152 5.34 -6.29 -3.87
C CYS A 152 4.79 -5.03 -4.55
N THR A 153 4.87 -5.02 -5.87
CA THR A 153 4.36 -3.94 -6.72
C THR A 153 2.85 -4.06 -6.92
N THR A 154 2.25 -3.21 -7.72
CA THR A 154 0.80 -3.22 -8.00
C THR A 154 0.60 -3.33 -9.51
N ASP A 155 0.13 -4.49 -10.00
CA ASP A 155 0.22 -4.84 -11.41
C ASP A 155 -1.14 -5.24 -12.00
N ASP A 156 -1.41 -4.76 -13.22
CA ASP A 156 -2.65 -5.03 -13.96
C ASP A 156 -2.63 -6.47 -14.54
N PRO A 157 -3.76 -7.19 -14.56
CA PRO A 157 -3.85 -8.50 -15.22
C PRO A 157 -3.31 -8.56 -16.66
N ALA A 158 -3.36 -7.44 -17.39
CA ALA A 158 -2.85 -7.35 -18.75
C ALA A 158 -1.33 -7.04 -18.85
N ASP A 159 -0.63 -6.89 -17.72
CA ASP A 159 0.81 -6.59 -17.74
C ASP A 159 1.64 -7.82 -18.09
N THR A 160 2.72 -7.62 -18.84
CA THR A 160 3.62 -8.69 -19.27
C THR A 160 4.54 -9.19 -18.18
N LEU A 161 4.74 -8.40 -17.12
CA LEU A 161 5.67 -8.64 -16.00
C LEU A 161 7.13 -8.81 -16.44
N GLN A 162 7.50 -8.27 -17.59
CA GLN A 162 8.85 -8.44 -18.15
C GLN A 162 9.96 -7.95 -17.21
N TYR A 163 9.73 -6.84 -16.50
CA TYR A 163 10.74 -6.28 -15.60
C TYR A 163 10.86 -7.08 -14.30
N HIS A 164 9.79 -7.74 -13.83
CA HIS A 164 9.87 -8.69 -12.73
C HIS A 164 10.72 -9.90 -13.11
N GLN A 165 10.58 -10.42 -14.35
CA GLN A 165 11.38 -11.52 -14.84
C GLN A 165 12.86 -11.14 -14.93
N LEU A 166 13.18 -9.99 -15.53
CA LEU A 166 14.55 -9.50 -15.64
C LEU A 166 15.18 -9.25 -14.27
N LEU A 167 14.44 -8.64 -13.33
CA LEU A 167 14.93 -8.41 -11.97
C LEU A 167 15.21 -9.72 -11.23
N ARG A 168 14.37 -10.74 -11.40
CA ARG A 168 14.58 -12.07 -10.79
C ARG A 168 15.88 -12.73 -11.28
N GLU A 169 16.29 -12.48 -12.51
CA GLU A 169 17.53 -13.02 -13.08
C GLU A 169 18.77 -12.24 -12.63
N GLU A 170 18.67 -10.92 -12.48
CA GLU A 170 19.81 -10.05 -12.24
C GLU A 170 20.03 -9.67 -10.77
N GLU A 171 18.96 -9.53 -9.96
CA GLU A 171 19.05 -9.02 -8.59
C GLU A 171 18.85 -10.14 -7.57
N GLN A 172 19.81 -10.30 -6.67
CA GLN A 172 19.82 -11.38 -5.67
C GLN A 172 19.71 -10.86 -4.23
N ALA A 173 19.85 -9.55 -3.99
CA ALA A 173 19.84 -9.00 -2.64
C ALA A 173 18.42 -8.77 -2.11
N PHE A 174 17.44 -8.62 -3.02
CA PHE A 174 16.01 -8.46 -2.72
C PHE A 174 15.16 -8.99 -3.87
N GLN A 175 13.91 -9.28 -3.58
CA GLN A 175 12.93 -9.74 -4.57
C GLN A 175 11.95 -8.62 -4.92
N VAL A 176 11.57 -8.52 -6.20
CA VAL A 176 10.46 -7.68 -6.68
C VAL A 176 9.40 -8.61 -7.25
N LEU A 177 8.28 -8.71 -6.56
CA LEU A 177 7.18 -9.62 -6.84
C LEU A 177 5.94 -8.86 -7.30
N PRO A 178 5.20 -9.36 -8.29
CA PRO A 178 3.96 -8.72 -8.70
C PRO A 178 2.84 -8.97 -7.69
N THR A 179 1.90 -8.02 -7.59
CA THR A 179 0.60 -8.20 -6.93
C THR A 179 -0.51 -8.03 -7.95
N PHE A 180 -1.46 -8.96 -7.98
CA PHE A 180 -2.54 -9.00 -8.94
C PHE A 180 -3.64 -7.99 -8.58
N ARG A 181 -3.81 -6.92 -9.40
CA ARG A 181 -4.81 -5.87 -9.19
C ARG A 181 -5.81 -5.77 -10.34
N PRO A 182 -6.95 -6.46 -10.27
CA PRO A 182 -7.92 -6.56 -11.34
C PRO A 182 -8.98 -5.44 -11.35
N ASP A 183 -8.70 -4.27 -10.79
CA ASP A 183 -9.68 -3.17 -10.67
C ASP A 183 -10.33 -2.79 -12.00
N LYS A 184 -9.56 -2.84 -13.11
CA LYS A 184 -10.10 -2.53 -14.44
C LYS A 184 -11.07 -3.59 -14.94
N ALA A 185 -10.92 -4.85 -14.51
CA ALA A 185 -11.89 -5.89 -14.79
C ALA A 185 -13.19 -5.68 -14.02
N LEU A 186 -13.09 -5.24 -12.76
CA LEU A 186 -14.25 -4.97 -11.89
C LEU A 186 -15.00 -3.71 -12.31
N ASN A 187 -14.33 -2.72 -12.88
CA ASN A 187 -14.91 -1.43 -13.27
C ASN A 187 -15.52 -1.49 -14.68
N ILE A 188 -16.50 -2.37 -14.88
CA ILE A 188 -17.16 -2.61 -16.17
C ILE A 188 -17.81 -1.35 -16.76
N ASP A 189 -18.28 -0.44 -15.91
CA ASP A 189 -18.92 0.83 -16.27
C ASP A 189 -17.92 1.93 -16.67
N ALA A 190 -16.62 1.74 -16.42
CA ALA A 190 -15.59 2.71 -16.78
C ALA A 190 -15.48 2.90 -18.30
N SER A 191 -15.23 4.12 -18.74
CA SER A 191 -15.09 4.45 -20.18
C SER A 191 -13.96 3.66 -20.86
N GLY A 192 -12.85 3.39 -20.15
CA GLY A 192 -11.70 2.64 -20.64
C GLY A 192 -11.83 1.11 -20.58
N PHE A 193 -12.97 0.56 -20.17
CA PHE A 193 -13.13 -0.89 -19.97
C PHE A 193 -12.88 -1.69 -21.28
N LYS A 194 -13.43 -1.26 -22.41
CA LYS A 194 -13.27 -1.98 -23.69
C LYS A 194 -11.82 -1.94 -24.18
N ASP A 195 -11.14 -0.81 -24.03
CA ASP A 195 -9.73 -0.67 -24.42
C ASP A 195 -8.84 -1.58 -23.54
N TRP A 196 -9.15 -1.65 -22.24
CA TRP A 196 -8.47 -2.56 -21.32
C TRP A 196 -8.74 -4.03 -21.70
N LEU A 197 -9.99 -4.37 -22.01
CA LEU A 197 -10.37 -5.73 -22.44
C LEU A 197 -9.58 -6.15 -23.70
N GLY A 198 -9.43 -5.26 -24.68
CA GLY A 198 -8.63 -5.50 -25.87
C GLY A 198 -7.14 -5.75 -25.58
N ARG A 199 -6.57 -5.08 -24.57
CA ARG A 199 -5.20 -5.38 -24.12
C ARG A 199 -5.11 -6.76 -23.46
N LEU A 200 -6.10 -7.13 -22.65
CA LEU A 200 -6.14 -8.46 -22.05
C LEU A 200 -6.26 -9.54 -23.11
N GLU A 201 -7.11 -9.35 -24.14
CA GLU A 201 -7.22 -10.26 -25.30
C GLU A 201 -5.86 -10.51 -25.96
N GLN A 202 -5.09 -9.44 -26.18
CA GLN A 202 -3.75 -9.54 -26.77
C GLN A 202 -2.81 -10.39 -25.93
N VAL A 203 -2.85 -10.24 -24.59
CA VAL A 203 -1.97 -10.96 -23.67
C VAL A 203 -2.37 -12.44 -23.55
N VAL A 204 -3.68 -12.74 -23.52
CA VAL A 204 -4.16 -14.12 -23.41
C VAL A 204 -4.30 -14.81 -24.76
N GLN A 205 -4.17 -14.06 -25.87
CA GLN A 205 -4.30 -14.53 -27.26
C GLN A 205 -5.63 -15.23 -27.54
N LYS A 206 -6.71 -14.72 -26.97
CA LYS A 206 -8.07 -15.27 -27.11
C LYS A 206 -9.08 -14.12 -27.12
N PRO A 207 -10.16 -14.20 -27.92
CA PRO A 207 -11.24 -13.23 -27.89
C PRO A 207 -11.99 -13.30 -26.56
N LEU A 208 -12.35 -12.15 -25.99
CA LEU A 208 -13.09 -12.02 -24.75
C LEU A 208 -14.48 -11.43 -25.02
N ASN A 209 -15.34 -12.23 -25.64
CA ASN A 209 -16.67 -11.84 -26.10
C ASN A 209 -17.81 -12.31 -25.18
N SER A 210 -17.50 -12.90 -24.04
CA SER A 210 -18.43 -13.37 -23.01
C SER A 210 -17.86 -13.20 -21.61
N TYR A 211 -18.70 -13.13 -20.60
CA TYR A 211 -18.28 -13.10 -19.20
C TYR A 211 -17.44 -14.34 -18.84
N ALA A 212 -17.90 -15.52 -19.29
CA ALA A 212 -17.17 -16.76 -19.06
C ALA A 212 -15.74 -16.71 -19.67
N SER A 213 -15.57 -16.11 -20.85
CA SER A 213 -14.24 -15.95 -21.47
C SER A 213 -13.34 -14.99 -20.67
N LEU A 214 -13.90 -13.90 -20.12
CA LEU A 214 -13.17 -12.99 -19.24
C LEU A 214 -12.72 -13.69 -17.95
N VAL A 215 -13.60 -14.43 -17.28
CA VAL A 215 -13.28 -15.19 -16.05
C VAL A 215 -12.17 -16.20 -16.33
N SER A 216 -12.25 -16.94 -17.46
CA SER A 216 -11.21 -17.88 -17.87
C SER A 216 -9.87 -17.19 -18.14
N ALA A 217 -9.89 -16.01 -18.78
CA ALA A 217 -8.69 -15.21 -19.02
C ALA A 217 -8.04 -14.74 -17.71
N LEU A 218 -8.83 -14.23 -16.77
CA LEU A 218 -8.33 -13.81 -15.46
C LEU A 218 -7.73 -14.98 -14.68
N LYS A 219 -8.37 -16.17 -14.71
CA LYS A 219 -7.80 -17.40 -14.12
C LYS A 219 -6.45 -17.76 -14.76
N GLN A 220 -6.33 -17.67 -16.07
CA GLN A 220 -5.07 -17.88 -16.79
C GLN A 220 -4.01 -16.89 -16.35
N ARG A 221 -4.37 -15.60 -16.18
CA ARG A 221 -3.45 -14.55 -15.73
C ARG A 221 -3.01 -14.76 -14.27
N ILE A 222 -3.90 -15.17 -13.38
CA ILE A 222 -3.56 -15.55 -12.00
C ILE A 222 -2.52 -16.67 -11.98
N GLY A 223 -2.69 -17.69 -12.83
CA GLY A 223 -1.68 -18.74 -13.01
C GLY A 223 -0.32 -18.19 -13.42
N PHE A 224 -0.28 -17.32 -14.43
CA PHE A 224 0.95 -16.66 -14.88
C PHE A 224 1.59 -15.80 -13.79
N PHE A 225 0.82 -14.96 -13.09
CA PHE A 225 1.32 -14.17 -11.97
C PHE A 225 1.91 -15.03 -10.86
N HIS A 226 1.26 -16.14 -10.54
CA HIS A 226 1.74 -17.10 -9.55
C HIS A 226 3.12 -17.68 -9.92
N GLU A 227 3.32 -18.04 -11.19
CA GLU A 227 4.61 -18.50 -11.72
C GLU A 227 5.70 -17.42 -11.65
N GLN A 228 5.30 -16.13 -11.71
CA GLN A 228 6.20 -15.01 -11.52
C GLN A 228 6.46 -14.66 -10.05
N GLY A 229 5.95 -15.44 -9.10
CA GLY A 229 6.19 -15.25 -7.67
C GLY A 229 5.10 -14.48 -6.93
N CYS A 230 4.01 -14.11 -7.61
CA CYS A 230 2.86 -13.45 -6.97
C CYS A 230 2.27 -14.32 -5.85
N ARG A 231 1.97 -13.69 -4.71
CA ARG A 231 1.32 -14.32 -3.55
C ARG A 231 0.17 -13.49 -3.00
N LEU A 232 -0.12 -12.36 -3.63
CA LEU A 232 -1.11 -11.38 -3.16
C LEU A 232 -2.00 -10.93 -4.31
N SER A 233 -3.25 -10.64 -3.98
CA SER A 233 -4.10 -9.76 -4.77
C SER A 233 -4.33 -8.45 -4.04
N ASP A 234 -4.73 -7.43 -4.78
CA ASP A 234 -5.07 -6.11 -4.27
C ASP A 234 -6.29 -5.57 -5.00
N HIS A 235 -7.19 -4.92 -4.26
CA HIS A 235 -8.43 -4.38 -4.79
C HIS A 235 -8.70 -2.99 -4.20
N ALA A 236 -8.98 -2.01 -5.06
CA ALA A 236 -9.53 -0.72 -4.64
C ALA A 236 -11.06 -0.78 -4.73
N LEU A 237 -11.70 -0.84 -3.57
CA LEU A 237 -13.14 -0.90 -3.42
C LEU A 237 -13.63 0.42 -2.78
N ASP A 238 -13.65 1.49 -3.58
CA ASP A 238 -13.99 2.84 -3.10
C ASP A 238 -15.37 2.85 -2.40
N VAL A 239 -16.31 2.11 -2.95
CA VAL A 239 -17.60 1.79 -2.32
C VAL A 239 -17.82 0.29 -2.42
N LEU A 240 -17.80 -0.38 -1.28
CA LEU A 240 -18.15 -1.79 -1.24
C LEU A 240 -19.67 -1.95 -1.23
N ARG A 241 -20.19 -2.61 -2.27
CA ARG A 241 -21.58 -3.06 -2.39
C ARG A 241 -21.58 -4.53 -2.78
N TYR A 242 -22.62 -5.24 -2.37
CA TYR A 242 -22.82 -6.63 -2.71
C TYR A 242 -24.27 -6.87 -3.13
N LEU A 243 -24.47 -7.47 -4.28
CA LEU A 243 -25.77 -7.97 -4.72
C LEU A 243 -25.53 -9.36 -5.32
N ALA A 244 -26.18 -10.36 -4.74
CA ALA A 244 -26.26 -11.67 -5.36
C ALA A 244 -27.15 -11.62 -6.60
N CYS A 245 -26.84 -12.44 -7.60
CA CYS A 245 -27.62 -12.58 -8.80
C CYS A 245 -27.62 -14.04 -9.32
N ASP A 246 -28.45 -14.34 -10.30
CA ASP A 246 -28.46 -15.63 -10.94
C ASP A 246 -27.25 -15.82 -11.87
N GLU A 247 -26.86 -17.07 -12.12
CA GLU A 247 -25.68 -17.39 -12.94
C GLU A 247 -25.69 -16.80 -14.37
N ALA A 248 -26.87 -16.54 -14.92
CA ALA A 248 -27.02 -15.96 -16.27
C ALA A 248 -26.86 -14.43 -16.30
N GLU A 249 -27.04 -13.73 -15.18
CA GLU A 249 -27.06 -12.26 -15.17
C GLU A 249 -25.69 -11.63 -15.49
N PRO A 250 -24.54 -12.12 -14.99
CA PRO A 250 -23.26 -11.54 -15.35
C PRO A 250 -22.96 -11.63 -16.86
N GLU A 251 -23.41 -12.71 -17.53
CA GLU A 251 -23.26 -12.87 -18.97
C GLU A 251 -24.10 -11.83 -19.74
N MET A 252 -25.36 -11.62 -19.32
CA MET A 252 -26.26 -10.62 -19.94
C MET A 252 -25.71 -9.20 -19.73
N ILE A 253 -25.23 -8.88 -18.52
CA ILE A 253 -24.63 -7.57 -18.20
C ILE A 253 -23.39 -7.32 -19.05
N PHE A 254 -22.53 -8.33 -19.17
CA PHE A 254 -21.31 -8.23 -19.97
C PHE A 254 -21.64 -8.01 -21.47
N ALA A 255 -22.62 -8.75 -22.00
CA ALA A 255 -23.09 -8.60 -23.39
C ALA A 255 -23.63 -7.19 -23.64
N LYS A 256 -24.48 -6.63 -22.74
CA LYS A 256 -24.94 -5.24 -22.80
C LYS A 256 -23.77 -4.26 -22.88
N ARG A 257 -22.75 -4.44 -22.03
CA ARG A 257 -21.57 -3.57 -22.02
C ARG A 257 -20.81 -3.63 -23.35
N LEU A 258 -20.65 -4.82 -23.93
CA LEU A 258 -20.01 -4.99 -25.23
C LEU A 258 -20.83 -4.34 -26.38
N ALA A 259 -22.16 -4.40 -26.29
CA ALA A 259 -23.06 -3.72 -27.22
C ALA A 259 -23.01 -2.18 -27.11
N GLY A 260 -22.40 -1.65 -26.04
CA GLY A 260 -22.31 -0.21 -25.80
C GLY A 260 -23.51 0.37 -25.04
N GLU A 261 -24.34 -0.48 -24.49
CA GLU A 261 -25.48 -0.08 -23.67
C GLU A 261 -25.05 0.44 -22.31
N THR A 262 -25.84 1.33 -21.70
CA THR A 262 -25.62 1.84 -20.36
C THR A 262 -26.09 0.80 -19.34
N LEU A 263 -25.26 0.49 -18.37
CA LEU A 263 -25.59 -0.39 -17.26
C LEU A 263 -26.23 0.39 -16.11
N SER A 264 -27.21 -0.22 -15.45
CA SER A 264 -27.75 0.31 -14.19
C SER A 264 -26.75 0.14 -13.04
N PRO A 265 -26.86 0.91 -11.95
CA PRO A 265 -26.01 0.73 -10.76
C PRO A 265 -26.10 -0.69 -10.15
N ASP A 266 -27.28 -1.31 -10.21
CA ASP A 266 -27.47 -2.67 -9.71
C ASP A 266 -26.81 -3.72 -10.62
N GLU A 267 -26.91 -3.58 -11.94
CA GLU A 267 -26.17 -4.43 -12.89
C GLU A 267 -24.66 -4.35 -12.67
N VAL A 268 -24.13 -3.15 -12.47
CA VAL A 268 -22.70 -2.96 -12.15
C VAL A 268 -22.34 -3.65 -10.84
N THR A 269 -23.19 -3.54 -9.83
CA THR A 269 -22.97 -4.16 -8.52
C THR A 269 -23.03 -5.69 -8.60
N MET A 270 -24.03 -6.26 -9.30
CA MET A 270 -24.13 -7.71 -9.52
C MET A 270 -22.91 -8.26 -10.23
N TYR A 271 -22.50 -7.63 -11.34
CA TYR A 271 -21.32 -8.03 -12.08
C TYR A 271 -20.06 -8.01 -11.19
N ARG A 272 -19.84 -6.94 -10.42
CA ARG A 272 -18.70 -6.81 -9.51
C ARG A 272 -18.72 -7.89 -8.42
N SER A 273 -19.89 -8.17 -7.83
CA SER A 273 -20.05 -9.17 -6.79
C SER A 273 -19.71 -10.57 -7.30
N GLU A 274 -20.20 -10.93 -8.49
CA GLU A 274 -19.93 -12.24 -9.09
C GLU A 274 -18.47 -12.38 -9.54
N LEU A 275 -17.91 -11.36 -10.21
CA LEU A 275 -16.53 -11.41 -10.64
C LEU A 275 -15.56 -11.47 -9.44
N LEU A 276 -15.79 -10.65 -8.42
CA LEU A 276 -14.96 -10.68 -7.22
C LEU A 276 -15.06 -12.04 -6.49
N THR A 277 -16.27 -12.63 -6.42
CA THR A 277 -16.46 -13.96 -5.85
C THR A 277 -15.68 -15.03 -6.62
N ALA A 278 -15.69 -14.99 -7.95
CA ALA A 278 -14.91 -15.92 -8.78
C ALA A 278 -13.40 -15.74 -8.55
N LEU A 279 -12.92 -14.48 -8.48
CA LEU A 279 -11.52 -14.16 -8.20
C LEU A 279 -11.06 -14.65 -6.81
N ILE A 280 -11.89 -14.49 -5.78
CA ILE A 280 -11.64 -15.01 -4.43
C ILE A 280 -11.38 -16.52 -4.47
N GLY A 281 -12.19 -17.28 -5.22
CA GLY A 281 -11.97 -18.70 -5.42
C GLY A 281 -10.62 -19.03 -6.06
N PHE A 282 -10.20 -18.25 -7.05
CA PHE A 282 -8.90 -18.45 -7.69
C PHE A 282 -7.71 -18.08 -6.80
N TYR A 283 -7.86 -17.07 -5.94
CA TYR A 283 -6.85 -16.72 -4.93
C TYR A 283 -6.69 -17.85 -3.91
N HIS A 284 -7.81 -18.40 -3.45
CA HIS A 284 -7.80 -19.57 -2.56
C HIS A 284 -7.09 -20.78 -3.19
N GLU A 285 -7.39 -21.12 -4.44
CA GLU A 285 -6.71 -22.20 -5.19
C GLU A 285 -5.17 -22.02 -5.23
N LYS A 286 -4.67 -20.79 -5.15
CA LYS A 286 -3.25 -20.45 -5.21
C LYS A 286 -2.61 -20.19 -3.84
N ASP A 287 -3.36 -20.31 -2.75
CA ASP A 287 -2.96 -19.91 -1.40
C ASP A 287 -2.45 -18.45 -1.34
N TRP A 288 -3.08 -17.56 -2.10
CA TRP A 288 -2.77 -16.13 -2.06
C TRP A 288 -3.44 -15.43 -0.89
N THR A 289 -2.88 -14.31 -0.49
CA THR A 289 -3.52 -13.35 0.40
C THR A 289 -4.28 -12.32 -0.42
N MET A 290 -5.56 -12.12 -0.10
CA MET A 290 -6.39 -11.07 -0.68
C MET A 290 -6.29 -9.79 0.14
N GLN A 291 -6.06 -8.65 -0.51
CA GLN A 291 -6.08 -7.32 0.11
C GLN A 291 -7.28 -6.52 -0.43
N LEU A 292 -8.09 -5.97 0.48
CA LEU A 292 -9.24 -5.14 0.14
C LEU A 292 -9.06 -3.73 0.72
N HIS A 293 -8.83 -2.74 -0.15
CA HIS A 293 -8.73 -1.32 0.19
C HIS A 293 -10.09 -0.65 -0.01
N ILE A 294 -10.73 -0.21 1.07
CA ILE A 294 -12.13 0.23 1.08
C ILE A 294 -12.21 1.70 1.51
N HIS A 295 -13.23 2.42 1.01
CA HIS A 295 -13.62 3.76 1.45
C HIS A 295 -12.71 4.92 1.03
N ALA A 296 -11.99 4.80 -0.09
CA ALA A 296 -11.43 5.98 -0.75
C ALA A 296 -12.54 6.70 -1.54
N TYR A 297 -12.83 7.96 -1.23
CA TYR A 297 -13.75 8.79 -2.01
C TYR A 297 -12.95 9.65 -2.97
N ARG A 298 -12.94 9.24 -4.25
CA ARG A 298 -11.98 9.76 -5.22
C ARG A 298 -12.51 10.94 -6.02
N ASN A 299 -11.57 11.77 -6.50
CA ASN A 299 -11.79 12.82 -7.50
C ASN A 299 -12.86 13.85 -7.09
N ASN A 300 -12.83 14.30 -5.82
CA ASN A 300 -13.87 15.17 -5.25
C ASN A 300 -13.89 16.60 -5.80
N ASN A 301 -12.91 16.99 -6.60
CA ASN A 301 -12.84 18.32 -7.22
C ASN A 301 -12.92 18.18 -8.74
N THR A 302 -14.13 18.26 -9.30
CA THR A 302 -14.36 18.07 -10.74
C THR A 302 -13.52 18.99 -11.64
N PRO A 303 -13.38 20.29 -11.38
CA PRO A 303 -12.50 21.16 -12.17
C PRO A 303 -11.04 20.70 -12.17
N MET A 304 -10.53 20.28 -11.00
CA MET A 304 -9.14 19.81 -10.87
C MET A 304 -8.95 18.42 -11.48
N PHE A 305 -9.93 17.55 -11.37
CA PHE A 305 -9.91 16.26 -12.06
C PHE A 305 -9.83 16.41 -13.59
N ARG A 306 -10.61 17.33 -14.15
CA ARG A 306 -10.55 17.64 -15.60
C ARG A 306 -9.20 18.20 -16.03
N LYS A 307 -8.52 18.93 -15.13
CA LYS A 307 -7.23 19.58 -15.41
C LYS A 307 -6.04 18.63 -15.22
N LEU A 308 -6.04 17.82 -14.16
CA LEU A 308 -4.88 17.07 -13.70
C LEU A 308 -5.05 15.55 -13.80
N GLY A 309 -6.28 15.04 -13.92
CA GLY A 309 -6.57 13.61 -13.86
C GLY A 309 -6.68 13.03 -12.45
N PRO A 310 -6.70 11.70 -12.33
CA PRO A 310 -6.79 10.99 -11.07
C PRO A 310 -5.47 11.04 -10.27
N ASP A 311 -5.52 10.63 -9.01
CA ASP A 311 -4.36 10.46 -8.10
C ASP A 311 -3.54 11.74 -7.90
N THR A 312 -4.21 12.90 -7.93
CA THR A 312 -3.55 14.21 -7.79
C THR A 312 -3.83 14.91 -6.45
N GLY A 313 -4.35 14.15 -5.45
CA GLY A 313 -4.55 14.62 -4.09
C GLY A 313 -5.90 15.27 -3.83
N TYR A 314 -6.90 15.08 -4.69
CA TYR A 314 -8.27 15.55 -4.52
C TYR A 314 -9.23 14.43 -4.07
N ASP A 315 -8.71 13.51 -3.29
CA ASP A 315 -9.44 12.39 -2.71
C ASP A 315 -9.72 12.62 -1.24
N ALA A 316 -10.71 11.95 -0.70
CA ALA A 316 -11.11 11.98 0.70
C ALA A 316 -11.46 10.58 1.20
N LEU A 317 -11.64 10.41 2.48
CA LEU A 317 -12.29 9.22 3.01
C LEU A 317 -13.81 9.34 2.79
N ASN A 318 -14.49 8.20 2.65
CA ASN A 318 -15.94 8.16 2.58
C ASN A 318 -16.53 7.57 3.88
N ASP A 319 -17.80 7.77 4.09
CA ASP A 319 -18.52 7.44 5.33
C ASP A 319 -19.72 6.50 5.10
N LEU A 320 -19.72 5.77 4.00
CA LEU A 320 -20.80 4.84 3.67
C LEU A 320 -20.72 3.58 4.54
N PRO A 321 -21.87 2.89 4.81
CA PRO A 321 -21.85 1.59 5.47
C PRO A 321 -21.12 0.55 4.63
N LEU A 322 -20.34 -0.31 5.29
CA LEU A 322 -19.61 -1.39 4.60
C LEU A 322 -19.89 -2.78 5.18
N THR A 323 -20.26 -2.86 6.47
CA THR A 323 -20.27 -4.12 7.22
C THR A 323 -21.17 -5.18 6.60
N GLU A 324 -22.38 -4.81 6.19
CA GLU A 324 -23.34 -5.74 5.60
C GLU A 324 -22.84 -6.31 4.27
N ALA A 325 -22.39 -5.45 3.36
CA ALA A 325 -21.89 -5.87 2.06
C ALA A 325 -20.63 -6.73 2.17
N LEU A 326 -19.72 -6.35 3.08
CA LEU A 326 -18.51 -7.13 3.34
C LEU A 326 -18.85 -8.49 3.98
N SER A 327 -19.76 -8.53 4.94
CA SER A 327 -20.21 -9.78 5.55
C SER A 327 -20.81 -10.73 4.51
N GLN A 328 -21.66 -10.25 3.62
CA GLN A 328 -22.26 -11.07 2.56
C GLN A 328 -21.20 -11.64 1.61
N LEU A 329 -20.21 -10.85 1.21
CA LEU A 329 -19.10 -11.29 0.36
C LEU A 329 -18.26 -12.38 1.05
N LEU A 330 -17.85 -12.14 2.31
CA LEU A 330 -17.02 -13.06 3.07
C LEU A 330 -17.78 -14.36 3.40
N ASP A 331 -19.06 -14.26 3.79
CA ASP A 331 -19.90 -15.42 4.10
C ASP A 331 -20.13 -16.31 2.87
N ARG A 332 -20.33 -15.73 1.70
CA ARG A 332 -20.42 -16.50 0.45
C ARG A 332 -19.14 -17.30 0.18
N ALA A 333 -17.98 -16.67 0.33
CA ALA A 333 -16.70 -17.32 0.14
C ALA A 333 -16.43 -18.40 1.22
N GLU A 334 -16.78 -18.10 2.47
CA GLU A 334 -16.62 -19.04 3.59
C GLU A 334 -17.56 -20.24 3.49
N SER A 335 -18.84 -20.02 3.13
CA SER A 335 -19.82 -21.08 2.90
C SER A 335 -19.42 -22.00 1.74
N GLY A 336 -18.75 -21.46 0.72
CA GLY A 336 -18.16 -22.22 -0.38
C GLY A 336 -16.79 -22.87 -0.04
N GLN A 337 -16.25 -22.63 1.15
CA GLN A 337 -14.94 -23.12 1.60
C GLN A 337 -13.76 -22.61 0.76
N PHE A 338 -13.87 -21.41 0.21
CA PHE A 338 -12.82 -20.80 -0.62
C PHE A 338 -12.38 -19.40 -0.16
N LEU A 339 -12.67 -19.02 1.10
CA LEU A 339 -12.16 -17.75 1.65
C LEU A 339 -10.65 -17.85 1.92
N PRO A 340 -9.80 -17.06 1.22
CA PRO A 340 -8.35 -17.06 1.44
C PRO A 340 -7.95 -16.27 2.68
N LYS A 341 -6.66 -16.23 2.98
CA LYS A 341 -6.07 -15.22 3.86
C LYS A 341 -6.44 -13.84 3.36
N THR A 342 -6.91 -12.95 4.25
CA THR A 342 -7.48 -11.67 3.84
C THR A 342 -7.01 -10.54 4.75
N ILE A 343 -6.58 -9.44 4.14
CA ILE A 343 -6.25 -8.19 4.83
C ILE A 343 -7.28 -7.13 4.43
N LEU A 344 -7.91 -6.54 5.43
CA LEU A 344 -8.91 -5.48 5.26
C LEU A 344 -8.31 -4.13 5.61
N TYR A 345 -8.45 -3.17 4.72
CA TYR A 345 -8.10 -1.77 4.95
C TYR A 345 -9.34 -0.90 4.79
N SER A 346 -9.61 -0.02 5.73
CA SER A 346 -10.54 1.09 5.50
C SER A 346 -9.79 2.42 5.60
N LEU A 347 -10.10 3.32 4.67
CA LEU A 347 -9.58 4.68 4.75
C LEU A 347 -10.24 5.47 5.89
N ASN A 348 -11.45 5.05 6.32
CA ASN A 348 -12.15 5.66 7.45
C ASN A 348 -11.90 4.86 8.74
N PRO A 349 -11.16 5.41 9.73
CA PRO A 349 -10.84 4.69 10.97
C PRO A 349 -12.07 4.34 11.82
N LYS A 350 -13.22 4.99 11.63
CA LYS A 350 -14.47 4.60 12.30
C LYS A 350 -14.89 3.16 12.03
N ASP A 351 -14.41 2.58 10.91
CA ASP A 351 -14.77 1.22 10.50
C ASP A 351 -13.96 0.16 11.24
N TYR A 352 -12.83 0.51 11.85
CA TYR A 352 -11.92 -0.45 12.48
C TYR A 352 -12.58 -1.40 13.47
N PRO A 353 -13.41 -0.94 14.43
CA PRO A 353 -14.11 -1.85 15.34
C PRO A 353 -15.06 -2.81 14.61
N ALA A 354 -15.77 -2.34 13.59
CA ALA A 354 -16.67 -3.17 12.79
C ALA A 354 -15.89 -4.23 11.99
N LEU A 355 -14.77 -3.84 11.36
CA LEU A 355 -13.90 -4.76 10.64
C LEU A 355 -13.28 -5.81 11.56
N LEU A 356 -12.74 -5.39 12.70
CA LEU A 356 -12.10 -6.30 13.67
C LEU A 356 -13.06 -7.32 14.25
N THR A 357 -14.28 -6.90 14.59
CA THR A 357 -15.31 -7.83 15.07
C THR A 357 -15.80 -8.77 13.98
N LEU A 358 -15.95 -8.28 12.75
CA LEU A 358 -16.31 -9.11 11.59
C LEU A 358 -15.21 -10.14 11.26
N MET A 359 -13.93 -9.73 11.30
CA MET A 359 -12.79 -10.63 11.11
C MET A 359 -12.82 -11.82 12.06
N GLY A 360 -13.24 -11.61 13.32
CA GLY A 360 -13.39 -12.67 14.32
C GLY A 360 -14.36 -13.78 13.91
N CYS A 361 -15.31 -13.49 13.00
CA CYS A 361 -16.24 -14.48 12.48
C CYS A 361 -15.62 -15.46 11.47
N TYR A 362 -14.47 -15.13 10.89
CA TYR A 362 -13.87 -15.85 9.76
C TYR A 362 -12.44 -16.38 10.05
N GLN A 363 -11.99 -16.36 11.30
CA GLN A 363 -10.72 -16.99 11.69
C GLN A 363 -10.86 -18.53 11.65
N LYS A 364 -9.79 -19.21 11.19
CA LYS A 364 -9.67 -20.67 11.14
C LYS A 364 -8.27 -21.13 11.56
N GLU A 365 -7.84 -22.31 11.11
CA GLU A 365 -6.56 -22.94 11.49
C GLU A 365 -5.32 -22.14 11.03
N THR A 366 -5.46 -21.23 10.08
CA THR A 366 -4.35 -20.36 9.65
C THR A 366 -4.15 -19.23 10.65
N VAL A 367 -2.95 -19.10 11.19
CA VAL A 367 -2.60 -18.04 12.15
C VAL A 367 -2.83 -16.68 11.49
N GLY A 368 -3.68 -15.87 12.14
CA GLY A 368 -4.01 -14.52 11.63
C GLY A 368 -4.64 -14.50 10.24
N LYS A 369 -5.47 -15.52 9.91
CA LYS A 369 -6.13 -15.64 8.59
C LYS A 369 -6.73 -14.32 8.11
N MET A 370 -7.44 -13.63 9.00
CA MET A 370 -8.00 -12.31 8.76
C MET A 370 -7.16 -11.26 9.49
N GLN A 371 -6.79 -10.20 8.80
CA GLN A 371 -5.98 -9.09 9.32
C GLN A 371 -6.68 -7.75 9.11
N LEU A 372 -6.60 -6.85 10.08
CA LEU A 372 -6.77 -5.43 9.84
C LEU A 372 -5.41 -4.89 9.38
N GLY A 373 -5.36 -4.31 8.19
CA GLY A 373 -4.12 -3.74 7.64
C GLY A 373 -3.56 -2.59 8.48
N SER A 374 -2.32 -2.21 8.23
CA SER A 374 -1.69 -1.05 8.87
C SER A 374 -2.45 0.25 8.54
N GLY A 375 -2.16 1.31 9.29
CA GLY A 375 -2.72 2.62 9.00
C GLY A 375 -2.44 3.00 7.54
N TRP A 376 -3.50 3.04 6.72
CA TRP A 376 -3.40 3.26 5.29
C TRP A 376 -3.72 4.72 4.95
N TRP A 377 -2.93 5.33 4.06
CA TRP A 377 -3.09 6.66 3.47
C TRP A 377 -3.27 7.75 4.54
N TYR A 378 -4.51 8.27 4.77
CA TYR A 378 -4.76 9.31 5.78
C TYR A 378 -4.57 8.83 7.22
N ASN A 379 -4.54 7.53 7.43
CA ASN A 379 -4.27 6.91 8.73
C ASN A 379 -2.78 6.56 8.93
N ASP A 380 -1.94 6.74 7.90
CA ASP A 380 -0.49 6.57 8.00
C ASP A 380 0.12 7.77 8.74
N THR A 381 -0.25 7.90 9.99
CA THR A 381 0.13 8.95 10.93
C THR A 381 0.46 8.32 12.27
N ARG A 382 1.19 9.04 13.14
CA ARG A 382 1.45 8.54 14.49
C ARG A 382 0.17 8.11 15.22
N ASN A 383 -0.85 8.94 15.19
CA ASN A 383 -2.11 8.65 15.90
C ASN A 383 -2.91 7.54 15.20
N GLY A 384 -2.98 7.55 13.87
CA GLY A 384 -3.66 6.50 13.12
C GLY A 384 -3.02 5.12 13.30
N MET A 385 -1.67 5.03 13.30
CA MET A 385 -0.94 3.79 13.62
C MET A 385 -1.23 3.32 15.05
N ARG A 386 -1.18 4.22 16.03
CA ARG A 386 -1.48 3.87 17.44
C ARG A 386 -2.91 3.39 17.61
N GLU A 387 -3.88 4.07 17.01
CA GLU A 387 -5.29 3.67 17.05
C GLU A 387 -5.48 2.28 16.42
N GLN A 388 -4.93 2.06 15.23
CA GLN A 388 -5.01 0.75 14.56
C GLN A 388 -4.40 -0.37 15.41
N LEU A 389 -3.19 -0.18 15.95
CA LEU A 389 -2.50 -1.17 16.79
C LEU A 389 -3.24 -1.45 18.09
N THR A 390 -3.76 -0.40 18.75
CA THR A 390 -4.52 -0.55 19.99
C THR A 390 -5.81 -1.31 19.76
N LEU A 391 -6.61 -0.91 18.77
CA LEU A 391 -7.86 -1.59 18.45
C LEU A 391 -7.61 -3.04 17.96
N PHE A 392 -6.51 -3.27 17.23
CA PHE A 392 -6.13 -4.63 16.86
C PHE A 392 -5.85 -5.49 18.09
N ALA A 393 -5.13 -4.95 19.07
CA ALA A 393 -4.86 -5.66 20.35
C ALA A 393 -6.14 -5.91 21.14
N ASP A 394 -7.05 -4.94 21.19
CA ASP A 394 -8.32 -5.05 21.93
C ASP A 394 -9.24 -6.15 21.38
N HIS A 395 -9.17 -6.45 20.09
CA HIS A 395 -10.13 -7.35 19.42
C HIS A 395 -9.50 -8.61 18.83
N SER A 396 -8.17 -8.70 18.75
CA SER A 396 -7.44 -9.81 18.12
C SER A 396 -6.07 -10.01 18.76
N LEU A 397 -5.21 -10.78 18.13
CA LEU A 397 -3.86 -11.08 18.61
C LEU A 397 -2.84 -10.20 17.89
N LEU A 398 -2.46 -9.06 18.50
CA LEU A 398 -1.50 -8.13 17.90
C LEU A 398 -0.16 -8.80 17.55
N SER A 399 0.28 -9.78 18.31
CA SER A 399 1.52 -10.54 18.04
C SER A 399 1.52 -11.23 16.67
N ASN A 400 0.35 -11.47 16.07
CA ASN A 400 0.21 -12.07 14.75
C ASN A 400 0.06 -11.04 13.62
N PHE A 401 0.16 -9.74 13.92
CA PHE A 401 0.01 -8.68 12.93
C PHE A 401 1.15 -8.73 11.90
N VAL A 402 0.80 -8.62 10.62
CA VAL A 402 1.76 -8.70 9.50
C VAL A 402 2.61 -7.44 9.30
N GLY A 403 2.43 -6.43 10.13
CA GLY A 403 3.25 -5.23 10.14
C GLY A 403 2.88 -4.20 9.07
N MET A 404 3.82 -3.30 8.81
CA MET A 404 3.66 -2.13 7.95
C MET A 404 4.00 -2.42 6.50
N LEU A 405 3.39 -1.65 5.62
CA LEU A 405 3.70 -1.46 4.20
C LEU A 405 3.89 0.05 3.90
N THR A 406 4.51 0.41 2.78
CA THR A 406 4.74 1.84 2.48
C THR A 406 3.60 2.49 1.71
N ASP A 407 2.88 1.76 0.87
CA ASP A 407 1.90 2.30 -0.10
C ASP A 407 2.48 3.50 -0.89
N SER A 408 3.75 3.43 -1.25
CA SER A 408 4.50 4.57 -1.75
C SER A 408 5.02 4.38 -3.17
N ARG A 409 5.19 5.52 -3.85
CA ARG A 409 5.87 5.65 -5.15
C ARG A 409 7.33 6.13 -5.00
N SER A 410 7.80 6.37 -3.77
CA SER A 410 9.14 6.92 -3.53
C SER A 410 10.11 5.88 -2.95
N PHE A 411 11.29 5.78 -3.54
CA PHE A 411 12.39 4.93 -3.06
C PHE A 411 12.97 5.38 -1.71
N LEU A 412 12.62 6.57 -1.24
CA LEU A 412 13.06 7.10 0.06
C LEU A 412 12.06 6.80 1.19
N SER A 413 10.90 6.24 0.87
CA SER A 413 9.81 6.00 1.84
C SER A 413 10.09 4.87 2.85
N TYR A 414 11.15 4.10 2.69
CA TYR A 414 11.48 2.99 3.61
C TYR A 414 11.77 3.45 5.04
N THR A 415 12.08 4.73 5.26
CA THR A 415 12.17 5.33 6.60
C THR A 415 10.84 5.30 7.35
N ARG A 416 9.71 5.11 6.66
CA ARG A 416 8.41 4.92 7.31
C ARG A 416 8.34 3.63 8.12
N HIS A 417 9.07 2.57 7.73
CA HIS A 417 9.20 1.36 8.54
C HIS A 417 9.91 1.64 9.88
N GLU A 418 10.97 2.47 9.88
CA GLU A 418 11.58 2.91 11.14
C GLU A 418 10.58 3.70 11.99
N TYR A 419 9.84 4.61 11.38
CA TYR A 419 8.83 5.41 12.08
C TYR A 419 7.75 4.53 12.72
N PHE A 420 7.20 3.57 11.95
CA PHE A 420 6.23 2.60 12.45
C PHE A 420 6.78 1.76 13.62
N ARG A 421 7.99 1.22 13.47
CA ARG A 421 8.64 0.40 14.51
C ARG A 421 8.82 1.17 15.82
N ARG A 422 9.12 2.46 15.73
CA ARG A 422 9.19 3.34 16.90
C ARG A 422 7.83 3.58 17.54
N VAL A 423 6.79 3.77 16.74
CA VAL A 423 5.41 3.89 17.25
C VAL A 423 4.99 2.61 17.94
N LEU A 424 5.25 1.44 17.36
CA LEU A 424 4.96 0.13 17.94
C LEU A 424 5.68 -0.08 19.28
N CYS A 425 7.01 0.10 19.29
CA CYS A 425 7.81 -0.07 20.51
C CYS A 425 7.41 0.95 21.59
N GLY A 426 7.11 2.20 21.20
CA GLY A 426 6.62 3.21 22.11
C GLY A 426 5.28 2.82 22.77
N LEU A 427 4.35 2.30 21.98
CA LEU A 427 3.05 1.83 22.48
C LEU A 427 3.21 0.66 23.47
N ILE A 428 4.01 -0.35 23.12
CA ILE A 428 4.26 -1.51 23.99
C ILE A 428 4.97 -1.09 25.28
N GLY A 429 5.98 -0.21 25.19
CA GLY A 429 6.69 0.30 26.35
C GLY A 429 5.76 1.06 27.31
N GLU A 430 4.81 1.83 26.79
CA GLU A 430 3.78 2.49 27.61
C GLU A 430 2.85 1.48 28.32
N TRP A 431 2.48 0.38 27.65
CA TRP A 431 1.69 -0.69 28.28
C TRP A 431 2.43 -1.35 29.45
N VAL A 432 3.74 -1.58 29.30
CA VAL A 432 4.55 -2.16 30.40
C VAL A 432 4.63 -1.20 31.58
N GLU A 433 4.90 0.10 31.34
CA GLU A 433 4.94 1.09 32.42
C GLU A 433 3.63 1.25 33.17
N ARG A 434 2.50 1.06 32.49
CA ARG A 434 1.17 1.08 33.12
C ARG A 434 0.75 -0.23 33.75
N GLY A 435 1.56 -1.29 33.64
CA GLY A 435 1.25 -2.63 34.13
C GLY A 435 0.21 -3.38 33.31
N GLU A 436 -0.03 -2.95 32.07
CA GLU A 436 -0.94 -3.58 31.11
C GLU A 436 -0.26 -4.72 30.34
N ALA A 437 1.07 -4.73 30.28
CA ALA A 437 1.88 -5.78 29.70
C ALA A 437 3.00 -6.19 30.68
N PRO A 438 3.48 -7.44 30.66
CA PRO A 438 4.57 -7.87 31.54
C PRO A 438 5.90 -7.25 31.09
N ASP A 439 6.79 -7.00 32.06
CA ASP A 439 8.18 -6.61 31.81
C ASP A 439 9.02 -7.85 31.45
N ASP A 440 8.76 -8.40 30.26
CA ASP A 440 9.46 -9.56 29.71
C ASP A 440 10.05 -9.19 28.35
N LEU A 441 11.28 -8.69 28.37
CA LEU A 441 11.98 -8.24 27.16
C LEU A 441 12.19 -9.35 26.12
N ALA A 442 12.33 -10.61 26.55
CA ALA A 442 12.49 -11.72 25.61
C ALA A 442 11.20 -11.96 24.82
N MET A 443 10.06 -11.99 25.50
CA MET A 443 8.75 -12.15 24.87
C MET A 443 8.37 -10.94 24.03
N LEU A 444 8.52 -9.73 24.54
CA LEU A 444 8.17 -8.49 23.83
C LEU A 444 9.13 -8.22 22.66
N GLY A 445 10.42 -8.57 22.83
CA GLY A 445 11.41 -8.50 21.75
C GLY A 445 11.04 -9.39 20.58
N GLN A 446 10.70 -10.65 20.83
CA GLN A 446 10.23 -11.57 19.79
C GLN A 446 8.95 -11.04 19.11
N MET A 447 8.01 -10.48 19.88
CA MET A 447 6.78 -9.90 19.34
C MET A 447 7.07 -8.75 18.35
N VAL A 448 7.96 -7.83 18.67
CA VAL A 448 8.29 -6.71 17.77
C VAL A 448 9.10 -7.15 16.56
N GLU A 449 9.96 -8.17 16.67
CA GLU A 449 10.66 -8.78 15.55
C GLU A 449 9.69 -9.47 14.59
N ASP A 450 8.74 -10.22 15.13
CA ASP A 450 7.71 -10.91 14.33
C ASP A 450 6.81 -9.90 13.61
N ILE A 451 6.34 -8.84 14.26
CA ILE A 451 5.54 -7.77 13.62
C ILE A 451 6.36 -6.99 12.59
N ALA A 452 7.65 -6.74 12.87
CA ALA A 452 8.52 -5.99 11.98
C ALA A 452 8.89 -6.75 10.70
N TYR A 453 8.90 -8.11 10.75
CA TYR A 453 9.38 -8.94 9.64
C TYR A 453 8.84 -10.37 9.63
N GLY A 454 8.93 -11.10 10.74
CA GLY A 454 8.70 -12.54 10.80
C GLY A 454 7.30 -12.95 10.38
N ASN A 455 6.27 -12.23 10.82
CA ASN A 455 4.88 -12.51 10.48
C ASN A 455 4.60 -12.34 8.99
N ALA A 456 5.03 -11.26 8.37
CA ALA A 456 4.86 -11.04 6.93
C ALA A 456 5.55 -12.15 6.13
N SER A 457 6.79 -12.51 6.47
CA SER A 457 7.53 -13.58 5.82
C SER A 457 6.77 -14.91 5.82
N LYS A 458 6.24 -15.30 6.98
CA LYS A 458 5.47 -16.56 7.16
C LYS A 458 4.09 -16.48 6.49
N TYR A 459 3.38 -15.37 6.70
CA TYR A 459 2.00 -15.20 6.25
C TYR A 459 1.87 -15.20 4.73
N PHE A 460 2.78 -14.55 4.03
CA PHE A 460 2.79 -14.50 2.56
C PHE A 460 3.57 -15.67 1.92
N GLY A 461 4.29 -16.46 2.72
CA GLY A 461 5.10 -17.58 2.22
C GLY A 461 6.29 -17.08 1.39
N PHE A 462 6.84 -15.92 1.72
CA PHE A 462 8.06 -15.43 1.09
C PHE A 462 9.24 -16.25 1.60
N SER A 463 9.91 -16.97 0.69
CA SER A 463 11.14 -17.67 1.02
C SER A 463 12.15 -16.66 1.55
N SER A 464 12.81 -16.97 2.66
CA SER A 464 13.91 -16.16 3.16
C SER A 464 14.93 -15.99 2.05
N VAL A 465 15.12 -14.76 1.61
CA VAL A 465 16.33 -14.37 0.86
C VAL A 465 17.44 -14.45 1.88
N GLY A 466 18.25 -15.52 1.79
CA GLY A 466 19.35 -15.82 2.70
C GLY A 466 20.41 -14.73 2.72
#